data_95dcf148e6fab434ee37b4d0f366ff05
#
_entry.id   95dcf148e6fab434ee37b4d0f366ff05
#
_cell.length_a   1.000
_cell.length_b   1.000
_cell.length_c   1.000
_cell.angle_alpha   90.00
_cell.angle_beta   90.00
_cell.angle_gamma   90.00
#
_symmetry.space_group_name_H-M   'P 1'
#
loop_
_entity.id
_entity.type
_entity.pdbx_description
1 polymer ?
#
loop_
_entity_poly.entity_id
_entity_poly.type
_entity_poly.pdbx_seq_one_letter_code
_entity_poly.pdbx_strand_id
1 'polypeptide(L)'
;TYTSDESEIQAPMVVLINENTASAAELFTSALLDYDKCVTVGQTTYGKGVMQNIITLPDGSGIRLTTHYYNPPYSDNYNGVGIPADYELEMASSAIADPALDTQLQKALSLLAGSEGSN
;
A
#
# COMPACT_ATOMS: atom_id res chain seq x y z
N THR A 1 -11.36 -3.54 18.45
CA THR A 1 -10.18 -4.34 18.09
C THR A 1 -10.61 -5.39 17.08
N TYR A 2 -9.88 -5.52 16.03
CA TYR A 2 -10.03 -6.59 15.04
C TYR A 2 -8.83 -7.52 15.18
N THR A 3 -9.06 -8.82 15.09
CA THR A 3 -8.01 -9.84 15.14
C THR A 3 -8.18 -10.75 13.94
N SER A 4 -7.08 -11.16 13.33
CA SER A 4 -7.10 -12.22 12.33
C SER A 4 -7.33 -13.58 12.98
N ASP A 5 -7.74 -14.55 12.20
CA ASP A 5 -7.97 -15.94 12.61
C ASP A 5 -7.29 -16.91 11.62
N GLU A 6 -7.55 -18.20 11.78
CA GLU A 6 -6.96 -19.26 10.95
C GLU A 6 -7.41 -19.22 9.48
N SER A 7 -8.40 -18.37 9.13
CA SER A 7 -8.89 -18.21 7.75
C SER A 7 -8.09 -17.18 6.94
N GLU A 8 -7.05 -16.59 7.49
CA GLU A 8 -6.21 -15.63 6.76
C GLU A 8 -5.60 -16.24 5.49
N ILE A 9 -5.42 -15.41 4.47
CA ILE A 9 -4.81 -15.83 3.20
C ILE A 9 -3.33 -16.17 3.42
N GLN A 10 -2.92 -17.39 3.09
CA GLN A 10 -1.53 -17.86 3.17
C GLN A 10 -0.78 -17.85 1.82
N ALA A 11 -1.46 -17.43 0.73
CA ALA A 11 -0.84 -17.36 -0.58
C ALA A 11 0.24 -16.27 -0.63
N PRO A 12 1.32 -16.46 -1.40
CA PRO A 12 2.27 -15.39 -1.69
C PRO A 12 1.57 -14.17 -2.30
N MET A 13 1.93 -12.98 -1.84
CA MET A 13 1.30 -11.74 -2.30
C MET A 13 2.34 -10.75 -2.82
N VAL A 14 2.00 -10.07 -3.91
CA VAL A 14 2.73 -8.90 -4.40
C VAL A 14 1.76 -7.72 -4.45
N VAL A 15 2.15 -6.59 -3.89
CA VAL A 15 1.35 -5.36 -3.90
C VAL A 15 1.96 -4.37 -4.89
N LEU A 16 1.16 -3.91 -5.85
CA LEU A 16 1.57 -2.85 -6.77
C LEU A 16 1.27 -1.49 -6.14
N ILE A 17 2.27 -0.63 -6.07
CA ILE A 17 2.18 0.69 -5.45
C ILE A 17 2.76 1.77 -6.36
N ASN A 18 2.26 2.99 -6.23
CA ASN A 18 2.82 4.15 -6.90
C ASN A 18 2.56 5.44 -6.09
N GLU A 19 2.98 6.58 -6.61
CA GLU A 19 2.85 7.90 -5.98
C GLU A 19 1.39 8.33 -5.72
N ASN A 20 0.42 7.64 -6.29
CA ASN A 20 -1.02 7.87 -6.06
C ASN A 20 -1.61 6.90 -5.03
N THR A 21 -0.86 5.89 -4.60
CA THR A 21 -1.24 5.01 -3.50
C THR A 21 -1.20 5.81 -2.20
N ALA A 22 -2.35 6.00 -1.55
CA ALA A 22 -2.46 6.92 -0.42
C ALA A 22 -3.36 6.42 0.71
N SER A 23 -3.12 6.90 1.94
CA SER A 23 -4.00 6.76 3.11
C SER A 23 -4.31 5.29 3.47
N ALA A 24 -5.57 4.83 3.36
CA ALA A 24 -5.96 3.47 3.71
C ALA A 24 -5.22 2.39 2.90
N ALA A 25 -4.86 2.68 1.63
CA ALA A 25 -4.05 1.78 0.82
C ALA A 25 -2.63 1.65 1.37
N GLU A 26 -2.05 2.75 1.88
CA GLU A 26 -0.74 2.72 2.54
C GLU A 26 -0.81 1.98 3.87
N LEU A 27 -1.87 2.18 4.66
CA LEU A 27 -2.07 1.48 5.92
C LEU A 27 -2.16 -0.05 5.70
N PHE A 28 -2.89 -0.46 4.67
CA PHE A 28 -2.99 -1.87 4.29
C PHE A 28 -1.64 -2.42 3.85
N THR A 29 -0.93 -1.72 2.96
CA THR A 29 0.39 -2.11 2.46
C THR A 29 1.41 -2.22 3.59
N SER A 30 1.48 -1.21 4.47
CA SER A 30 2.42 -1.22 5.60
C SER A 30 2.18 -2.37 6.56
N ALA A 31 0.92 -2.71 6.82
CA ALA A 31 0.58 -3.85 7.67
C ALA A 31 1.02 -5.18 7.04
N LEU A 32 0.82 -5.36 5.73
CA LEU A 32 1.28 -6.57 5.04
C LEU A 32 2.80 -6.68 5.03
N LEU A 33 3.52 -5.58 4.83
CA LEU A 33 4.99 -5.54 4.88
C LEU A 33 5.51 -5.86 6.27
N ASP A 34 4.95 -5.24 7.31
CA ASP A 34 5.38 -5.43 8.69
C ASP A 34 5.17 -6.88 9.20
N TYR A 35 4.25 -7.61 8.60
CA TYR A 35 4.02 -9.03 8.89
C TYR A 35 4.66 -9.98 7.87
N ASP A 36 5.53 -9.50 7.01
CA ASP A 36 6.21 -10.30 5.97
C ASP A 36 5.23 -11.08 5.07
N LYS A 37 4.04 -10.52 4.82
CA LYS A 37 2.98 -11.16 4.02
C LYS A 37 3.06 -10.83 2.53
N CYS A 38 3.80 -9.79 2.16
CA CYS A 38 3.93 -9.40 0.75
C CYS A 38 5.31 -8.80 0.46
N VAL A 39 5.58 -8.66 -0.83
CA VAL A 39 6.59 -7.75 -1.37
C VAL A 39 5.92 -6.69 -2.22
N THR A 40 6.55 -5.54 -2.38
CA THR A 40 6.00 -4.42 -3.15
C THR A 40 6.76 -4.19 -4.44
N VAL A 41 6.04 -3.85 -5.50
CA VAL A 41 6.59 -3.48 -6.81
C VAL A 41 5.98 -2.15 -7.24
N GLY A 42 6.80 -1.24 -7.74
CA GLY A 42 6.33 0.03 -8.26
C GLY A 42 7.16 1.21 -7.82
N GLN A 43 6.52 2.26 -7.31
CA GLN A 43 7.16 3.49 -6.87
C GLN A 43 6.73 3.83 -5.44
N THR A 44 7.52 4.67 -4.77
CA THR A 44 7.19 5.18 -3.42
C THR A 44 5.78 5.76 -3.39
N THR A 45 5.02 5.43 -2.35
CA THR A 45 3.64 5.88 -2.17
C THR A 45 3.54 7.37 -1.81
N TYR A 46 2.31 7.89 -1.74
CA TYR A 46 2.02 9.31 -1.50
C TYR A 46 2.51 9.83 -0.14
N GLY A 47 2.43 9.03 0.91
CA GLY A 47 2.81 9.45 2.26
C GLY A 47 1.70 10.17 3.03
N LYS A 48 0.46 9.66 3.01
CA LYS A 48 -0.64 10.18 3.85
C LYS A 48 -0.87 9.29 5.05
N GLY A 49 -0.01 9.39 6.04
CA GLY A 49 -0.06 8.62 7.29
C GLY A 49 -0.90 9.27 8.40
N VAL A 50 -1.95 10.04 8.05
CA VAL A 50 -2.81 10.75 9.00
C VAL A 50 -4.28 10.55 8.73
N MET A 51 -5.09 10.55 9.80
CA MET A 51 -6.55 10.56 9.74
C MET A 51 -7.10 11.95 10.03
N GLN A 52 -8.08 12.38 9.24
CA GLN A 52 -8.75 13.65 9.37
C GLN A 52 -10.22 13.44 9.72
N ASN A 53 -10.70 14.19 10.70
CA ASN A 53 -12.11 14.25 11.07
C ASN A 53 -12.73 15.56 10.54
N ILE A 54 -13.97 15.47 10.10
CA ILE A 54 -14.81 16.63 9.78
C ILE A 54 -15.72 16.88 10.97
N ILE A 55 -15.63 18.08 11.52
CA ILE A 55 -16.47 18.55 12.64
C ILE A 55 -17.45 19.57 12.06
N THR A 56 -18.75 19.25 12.08
CA THR A 56 -19.79 20.17 11.63
C THR A 56 -20.06 21.20 12.72
N LEU A 57 -20.08 22.47 12.35
CA LEU A 57 -20.37 23.60 13.23
C LEU A 57 -21.89 23.91 13.27
N PRO A 58 -22.38 24.66 14.30
CA PRO A 58 -23.80 24.96 14.46
C PRO A 58 -24.43 25.75 13.30
N ASP A 59 -23.63 26.48 12.54
CA ASP A 59 -24.06 27.24 11.36
C ASP A 59 -24.10 26.40 10.06
N GLY A 60 -23.78 25.07 10.14
CA GLY A 60 -23.73 24.15 9.01
C GLY A 60 -22.41 24.13 8.26
N SER A 61 -21.44 24.97 8.63
CA SER A 61 -20.08 24.90 8.12
C SER A 61 -19.31 23.72 8.73
N GLY A 62 -18.14 23.39 8.20
CA GLY A 62 -17.33 22.27 8.71
C GLY A 62 -15.85 22.61 8.80
N ILE A 63 -15.20 22.06 9.81
CA ILE A 63 -13.74 22.10 9.99
C ILE A 63 -13.19 20.70 9.74
N ARG A 64 -12.16 20.59 8.87
CA ARG A 64 -11.39 19.37 8.69
C ARG A 64 -10.09 19.48 9.48
N LEU A 65 -9.92 18.62 10.45
CA LEU A 65 -8.73 18.58 11.31
C LEU A 65 -8.03 17.22 11.23
N THR A 66 -6.70 17.24 11.17
CA THR A 66 -5.89 16.05 11.42
C THR A 66 -5.93 15.74 12.90
N THR A 67 -6.42 14.57 13.27
CA THR A 67 -6.65 14.18 14.66
C THR A 67 -5.82 12.97 15.11
N HIS A 68 -5.36 12.14 14.17
CA HIS A 68 -4.61 10.93 14.48
C HIS A 68 -3.55 10.67 13.42
N TYR A 69 -2.51 9.94 13.80
CA TYR A 69 -1.57 9.32 12.90
C TYR A 69 -1.92 7.84 12.71
N TYR A 70 -1.70 7.33 11.50
CA TYR A 70 -1.68 5.89 11.27
C TYR A 70 -0.31 5.37 11.66
N ASN A 71 -0.26 4.47 12.63
CA ASN A 71 0.98 3.81 12.98
C ASN A 71 0.94 2.37 12.45
N PRO A 72 1.87 2.01 11.57
CA PRO A 72 2.08 0.62 11.19
C PRO A 72 2.34 -0.27 12.43
N PRO A 73 2.20 -1.61 12.32
CA PRO A 73 2.43 -2.51 13.45
C PRO A 73 3.82 -2.41 14.05
N TYR A 74 4.86 -2.29 13.23
CA TYR A 74 6.27 -2.31 13.67
C TYR A 74 7.13 -1.21 13.05
N SER A 75 6.86 -0.80 11.81
CA SER A 75 7.61 0.24 11.11
C SER A 75 7.21 1.65 11.54
N ASP A 76 8.02 2.63 11.17
CA ASP A 76 7.75 4.04 11.42
C ASP A 76 6.57 4.57 10.60
N ASN A 77 5.96 5.65 11.07
CA ASN A 77 4.89 6.31 10.35
C ASN A 77 5.40 6.89 9.01
N TYR A 78 4.71 6.58 7.93
CA TYR A 78 5.06 6.97 6.56
C TYR A 78 4.58 8.38 6.16
N ASN A 79 4.02 9.18 7.09
CA ASN A 79 3.46 10.49 6.75
C ASN A 79 4.51 11.46 6.24
N GLY A 80 4.30 11.99 5.03
CA GLY A 80 5.20 12.92 4.35
C GLY A 80 6.42 12.26 3.70
N VAL A 81 6.59 10.93 3.84
CA VAL A 81 7.72 10.17 3.28
C VAL A 81 7.25 9.16 2.23
N GLY A 82 6.12 8.49 2.48
CA GLY A 82 5.64 7.35 1.71
C GLY A 82 6.29 6.04 2.11
N ILE A 83 5.80 4.96 1.49
CA ILE A 83 6.33 3.61 1.62
C ILE A 83 7.13 3.31 0.36
N PRO A 84 8.45 3.08 0.45
CA PRO A 84 9.26 2.72 -0.73
C PRO A 84 8.87 1.33 -1.23
N ALA A 85 9.00 1.10 -2.55
CA ALA A 85 8.82 -0.22 -3.11
C ALA A 85 10.06 -1.09 -2.90
N ASP A 86 9.88 -2.40 -2.59
CA ASP A 86 11.00 -3.36 -2.54
C ASP A 86 11.64 -3.53 -3.92
N TYR A 87 10.83 -3.47 -4.97
CA TYR A 87 11.28 -3.46 -6.36
C TYR A 87 10.83 -2.16 -7.02
N GLU A 88 11.71 -1.17 -7.00
CA GLU A 88 11.42 0.13 -7.61
C GLU A 88 11.40 0.00 -9.13
N LEU A 89 10.26 0.31 -9.74
CA LEU A 89 10.02 0.16 -11.17
C LEU A 89 8.95 1.13 -11.65
N GLU A 90 9.28 1.95 -12.64
CA GLU A 90 8.32 2.82 -13.31
C GLU A 90 7.46 2.04 -14.31
N MET A 91 6.18 2.40 -14.38
CA MET A 91 5.29 1.90 -15.42
C MET A 91 5.46 2.74 -16.69
N ALA A 92 5.73 2.09 -17.82
CA ALA A 92 5.76 2.78 -19.10
C ALA A 92 4.37 3.36 -19.43
N SER A 93 4.30 4.61 -19.89
CA SER A 93 3.03 5.26 -20.27
C SER A 93 2.28 4.53 -21.38
N SER A 94 2.97 3.72 -22.20
CA SER A 94 2.37 2.84 -23.21
C SER A 94 1.66 1.61 -22.63
N ALA A 95 1.93 1.26 -21.37
CA ALA A 95 1.37 0.08 -20.71
C ALA A 95 -0.09 0.24 -20.27
N ILE A 96 -0.62 1.47 -20.24
CA ILE A 96 -2.00 1.76 -19.80
C ILE A 96 -3.05 1.02 -20.65
N ALA A 97 -2.75 0.72 -21.90
CA ALA A 97 -3.67 0.07 -22.84
C ALA A 97 -3.40 -1.43 -23.05
N ASP A 98 -2.26 -1.95 -22.61
CA ASP A 98 -1.85 -3.34 -22.83
C ASP A 98 -1.14 -3.92 -21.59
N PRO A 99 -1.77 -4.83 -20.84
CA PRO A 99 -1.17 -5.47 -19.67
C PRO A 99 0.13 -6.22 -19.96
N ALA A 100 0.38 -6.65 -21.19
CA ALA A 100 1.63 -7.29 -21.58
C ALA A 100 2.82 -6.32 -21.59
N LEU A 101 2.55 -5.02 -21.71
CA LEU A 101 3.54 -3.94 -21.65
C LEU A 101 3.67 -3.33 -20.25
N ASP A 102 2.82 -3.75 -19.30
CA ASP A 102 2.87 -3.31 -17.90
C ASP A 102 4.06 -3.96 -17.18
N THR A 103 5.16 -3.21 -17.10
CA THR A 103 6.40 -3.67 -16.48
C THR A 103 6.25 -4.04 -15.01
N GLN A 104 5.41 -3.30 -14.28
CA GLN A 104 5.15 -3.56 -12.85
C GLN A 104 4.36 -4.87 -12.69
N LEU A 105 3.30 -5.06 -13.48
CA LEU A 105 2.51 -6.31 -13.47
C LEU A 105 3.35 -7.52 -13.88
N GLN A 106 4.16 -7.40 -14.93
CA GLN A 106 5.03 -8.49 -15.39
C GLN A 106 6.07 -8.85 -14.32
N LYS A 107 6.64 -7.87 -13.63
CA LYS A 107 7.54 -8.10 -12.50
C LYS A 107 6.83 -8.83 -11.36
N ALA A 108 5.64 -8.39 -10.98
CA ALA A 108 4.85 -9.03 -9.92
C ALA A 108 4.53 -10.49 -10.26
N LEU A 109 4.09 -10.77 -11.48
CA LEU A 109 3.83 -12.14 -11.94
C LEU A 109 5.08 -13.02 -11.91
N SER A 110 6.24 -12.48 -12.27
CA SER A 110 7.51 -13.22 -12.22
C SER A 110 7.92 -13.58 -10.79
N LEU A 111 7.67 -12.70 -9.82
CA LEU A 111 7.94 -12.95 -8.39
C LEU A 111 7.02 -14.04 -7.84
N LEU A 112 5.74 -14.01 -8.19
CA LEU A 112 4.77 -15.03 -7.78
C LEU A 112 5.11 -16.41 -8.38
N ALA A 113 5.47 -16.46 -9.68
CA ALA A 113 5.88 -17.72 -10.32
C ALA A 113 7.16 -18.31 -9.73
N GLY A 114 8.11 -17.47 -9.28
CA GLY A 114 9.34 -17.91 -8.62
C GLY A 114 9.12 -18.45 -7.20
N SER A 115 8.06 -18.03 -6.52
CA SER A 115 7.72 -18.49 -5.17
C SER A 115 7.06 -19.88 -5.14
N GLU A 116 6.48 -20.35 -6.25
CA GLU A 116 5.88 -21.70 -6.35
C GLU A 116 6.91 -22.84 -6.44
N GLY A 117 8.20 -22.52 -6.67
CA GLY A 117 9.29 -23.48 -6.81
C GLY A 117 10.06 -23.82 -5.53
N SER A 118 9.66 -23.29 -4.38
CA SER A 118 10.41 -23.41 -3.10
C SER A 118 9.65 -24.18 -2.01
N ASN A 119 8.91 -25.20 -2.37
CA ASN A 119 8.33 -26.20 -1.44
C ASN A 119 9.03 -27.54 -1.55
#